data_384d0a600712434041b51941240ca900
#
_entry.id   384d0a600712434041b51941240ca900
#
_cell.length_a   1.000
_cell.length_b   1.000
_cell.length_c   1.000
_cell.angle_alpha   90.00
_cell.angle_beta   90.00
_cell.angle_gamma   90.00
#
_symmetry.space_group_name_H-M   'P 1'
#
loop_
_entity.id
_entity.type
_entity.pdbx_description
1 polymer ?
#
loop_
_entity_poly.entity_id
_entity_poly.type
_entity_poly.pdbx_seq_one_letter_code
_entity_poly.pdbx_strand_id
1 'polypeptide(L)' 'MVIHNKRLVWDRFMSVEAMVQSMIDELTEAMTDAAKHDGGNSAAGTRVRKAMQSAKAHAQAVRLKVQSHKNSR' A
#
# COMPACT_ATOMS: atom_id res chain seq x y z
N MET A 1 13.32 22.04 8.06
CA MET A 1 12.98 21.58 8.08
C MET A 1 12.43 20.71 7.49
N VAL A 2 12.18 20.25 7.32
CA VAL A 2 12.02 19.32 6.77
C VAL A 2 10.90 18.65 6.76
N ILE A 3 10.05 19.20 6.67
CA ILE A 3 8.90 18.69 6.77
C ILE A 3 8.43 18.15 5.59
N HIS A 4 8.95 18.51 4.55
CA HIS A 4 8.54 17.92 3.36
C HIS A 4 8.67 16.43 3.51
N ASN A 5 9.21 15.99 4.57
CA ASN A 5 9.34 14.63 4.68
C ASN A 5 8.23 14.01 5.39
N LYS A 6 7.05 14.27 5.05
CA LYS A 6 5.90 13.65 5.57
C LYS A 6 5.96 12.18 5.50
N ARG A 7 6.53 11.67 4.44
CA ARG A 7 6.62 10.27 4.24
C ARG A 7 7.46 9.60 5.31
N LEU A 8 8.55 10.24 5.67
CA LEU A 8 9.42 9.71 6.67
C LEU A 8 8.77 9.75 8.04
N VAL A 9 8.07 10.81 8.32
CA VAL A 9 7.36 10.93 9.60
C VAL A 9 6.29 9.85 9.68
N TRP A 10 5.59 9.64 8.59
CA TRP A 10 4.55 8.66 8.50
C TRP A 10 5.12 7.27 8.81
N ASP A 11 6.24 6.90 8.18
CA ASP A 11 6.87 5.62 8.39
C ASP A 11 7.29 5.43 9.84
N ARG A 12 7.67 6.49 10.48
CA ARG A 12 8.09 6.42 11.83
C ARG A 12 7.01 6.02 12.78
N PHE A 13 5.79 6.54 12.56
CA PHE A 13 4.68 6.28 13.44
C PHE A 13 3.82 5.10 13.06
N MET A 14 4.04 4.53 11.89
CA MET A 14 3.25 3.39 11.46
C MET A 14 3.98 2.11 11.80
N SER A 15 3.33 1.24 12.55
CA SER A 15 3.87 -0.07 12.81
C SER A 15 3.73 -0.94 11.57
N VAL A 16 4.48 -2.01 11.51
CA VAL A 16 4.36 -2.97 10.41
C VAL A 16 2.93 -3.52 10.35
N GLU A 17 2.35 -3.80 11.50
CA GLU A 17 0.98 -4.31 11.56
C GLU A 17 0.01 -3.30 10.94
N ALA A 18 0.15 -2.02 11.29
CA ALA A 18 -0.71 -0.98 10.74
C ALA A 18 -0.51 -0.82 9.24
N MET A 19 0.73 -0.96 8.77
CA MET A 19 1.02 -0.87 7.35
C MET A 19 0.36 -2.02 6.59
N VAL A 20 0.42 -3.21 7.14
CA VAL A 20 -0.22 -4.37 6.51
C VAL A 20 -1.74 -4.21 6.51
N GLN A 21 -2.30 -3.69 7.61
CA GLN A 21 -3.74 -3.46 7.67
C GLN A 21 -4.18 -2.46 6.60
N SER A 22 -3.40 -1.40 6.40
CA SER A 22 -3.70 -0.44 5.33
C SER A 22 -3.70 -1.10 3.96
N MET A 23 -2.78 -2.04 3.73
CA MET A 23 -2.74 -2.78 2.48
C MET A 23 -3.98 -3.66 2.31
N ILE A 24 -4.40 -4.31 3.38
CA ILE A 24 -5.59 -5.15 3.35
C ILE A 24 -6.81 -4.29 2.98
N ASP A 25 -6.92 -3.12 3.59
CA ASP A 25 -8.03 -2.21 3.32
C ASP A 25 -8.02 -1.75 1.86
N GLU A 26 -6.86 -1.42 1.36
CA GLU A 26 -6.70 -0.98 -0.03
C GLU A 26 -7.09 -2.10 -1.00
N LEU A 27 -6.63 -3.30 -0.74
CA LEU A 27 -6.94 -4.43 -1.61
C LEU A 27 -8.40 -4.84 -1.50
N THR A 28 -8.99 -4.69 -0.33
CA THR A 28 -10.41 -4.96 -0.13
C THR A 28 -11.24 -4.01 -0.99
N GLU A 29 -10.87 -2.74 -1.03
CA GLU A 29 -11.58 -1.79 -1.88
C GLU A 29 -11.42 -2.14 -3.36
N ALA A 30 -10.26 -2.66 -3.73
CA ALA A 30 -10.01 -3.03 -5.13
C ALA A 30 -10.86 -4.22 -5.58
N MET A 31 -11.40 -4.99 -4.64
CA MET A 31 -12.24 -6.15 -4.99
C MET A 31 -13.46 -5.75 -5.79
N THR A 32 -14.06 -4.61 -5.45
CA THR A 32 -15.23 -4.13 -6.18
C THR A 32 -14.89 -3.85 -7.64
N ASP A 33 -13.77 -3.18 -7.86
CA ASP A 33 -13.33 -2.88 -9.22
C ASP A 33 -12.92 -4.13 -9.97
N ALA A 34 -12.31 -5.09 -9.27
CA ALA A 34 -11.92 -6.35 -9.89
C ALA A 34 -13.15 -7.09 -10.42
N ALA A 35 -14.22 -7.14 -9.61
CA ALA A 35 -15.45 -7.79 -10.03
C ALA A 35 -16.08 -7.08 -11.22
N LYS A 36 -16.06 -5.74 -11.23
CA LYS A 36 -16.58 -4.95 -12.34
C LYS A 36 -15.78 -5.19 -13.61
N HIS A 37 -14.46 -5.30 -13.47
CA HIS A 37 -13.61 -5.56 -14.61
C HIS A 37 -13.94 -6.92 -15.22
N ASP A 38 -14.09 -7.93 -14.40
CA ASP A 38 -14.42 -9.28 -14.87
C ASP A 38 -15.77 -9.29 -15.58
N GLY A 39 -16.66 -8.38 -15.21
CA GLY A 39 -17.94 -8.22 -15.85
C GLY A 39 -17.92 -7.35 -17.11
N GLY A 40 -16.73 -6.93 -17.53
CA GLY A 40 -16.59 -6.18 -18.79
C GLY A 40 -16.34 -4.68 -18.66
N ASN A 41 -16.14 -4.16 -17.44
CA ASN A 41 -15.92 -2.74 -17.26
C ASN A 41 -14.43 -2.42 -17.36
N SER A 42 -14.00 -1.83 -18.48
CA SER A 42 -12.59 -1.56 -18.69
C SER A 42 -12.04 -0.44 -17.80
N ALA A 43 -12.88 0.52 -17.44
CA ALA A 43 -12.43 1.57 -16.53
C ALA A 43 -12.09 0.99 -15.16
N ALA A 44 -12.87 0.00 -14.72
CA ALA A 44 -12.58 -0.68 -13.46
C ALA A 44 -11.24 -1.42 -13.54
N GLY A 45 -10.91 -1.98 -14.70
CA GLY A 45 -9.63 -2.63 -14.90
C GLY A 45 -8.45 -1.68 -14.71
N THR A 46 -8.59 -0.44 -15.20
CA THR A 46 -7.58 0.57 -15.02
C THR A 46 -7.40 0.89 -13.52
N ARG A 47 -8.50 0.96 -12.78
CA ARG A 47 -8.43 1.22 -11.34
C ARG A 47 -7.77 0.07 -10.60
N VAL A 48 -8.03 -1.17 -11.03
CA VAL A 48 -7.38 -2.33 -10.43
C VAL A 48 -5.87 -2.26 -10.66
N ARG A 49 -5.44 -1.90 -11.86
CA ARG A 49 -4.02 -1.78 -12.16
C ARG A 49 -3.35 -0.73 -11.27
N LYS A 50 -4.03 0.40 -11.08
CA LYS A 50 -3.51 1.44 -10.21
C LYS A 50 -3.41 0.98 -8.76
N ALA A 51 -4.42 0.24 -8.30
CA ALA A 51 -4.41 -0.30 -6.95
C ALA A 51 -3.25 -1.28 -6.75
N MET A 52 -2.96 -2.09 -7.77
CA MET A 52 -1.84 -3.03 -7.69
C MET A 52 -0.51 -2.29 -7.66
N GLN A 53 -0.40 -1.20 -8.41
CA GLN A 53 0.81 -0.40 -8.42
C GLN A 53 1.04 0.21 -7.03
N SER A 54 -0.03 0.71 -6.43
CA SER A 54 0.03 1.26 -5.08
C SER A 54 0.39 0.18 -4.06
N ALA A 55 -0.22 -0.99 -4.17
CA ALA A 55 0.05 -2.11 -3.28
C ALA A 55 1.51 -2.54 -3.38
N LYS A 56 2.05 -2.53 -4.59
CA LYS A 56 3.45 -2.88 -4.80
C LYS A 56 4.37 -1.93 -4.04
N ALA A 57 4.08 -0.64 -4.12
CA ALA A 57 4.89 0.37 -3.43
C ALA A 57 4.77 0.20 -1.91
N HIS A 58 3.57 -0.07 -1.42
CA HIS A 58 3.36 -0.30 0.00
C HIS A 58 4.05 -1.57 0.48
N ALA A 59 4.02 -2.62 -0.34
CA ALA A 59 4.70 -3.86 0.01
C ALA A 59 6.19 -3.62 0.16
N GLN A 60 6.77 -2.81 -0.72
CA GLN A 60 8.18 -2.50 -0.64
C GLN A 60 8.48 -1.71 0.64
N ALA A 61 7.61 -0.75 0.98
CA ALA A 61 7.78 0.03 2.21
C ALA A 61 7.73 -0.86 3.45
N VAL A 62 6.83 -1.86 3.46
CA VAL A 62 6.74 -2.81 4.57
C VAL A 62 8.05 -3.61 4.68
N ARG A 63 8.55 -4.08 3.55
CA ARG A 63 9.79 -4.85 3.55
C ARG A 63 10.95 -4.04 4.11
N LEU A 64 11.05 -2.78 3.71
CA LEU A 64 12.11 -1.91 4.19
C LEU A 64 11.97 -1.62 5.68
N LYS A 65 10.74 -1.47 6.14
CA LYS A 65 10.49 -1.23 7.55
C LYS A 65 10.93 -2.43 8.39
N VAL A 66 10.59 -3.63 7.95
CA VAL A 66 10.99 -4.85 8.63
C VAL A 66 12.51 -4.97 8.65
N GLN A 67 13.14 -4.68 7.52
CA GLN A 67 14.59 -4.74 7.40
C GLN A 67 15.26 -3.75 8.36
N SER A 68 14.68 -2.56 8.45
CA SER A 68 15.18 -1.54 9.36
C SER A 68 15.12 -2.00 10.81
N HIS A 69 14.01 -2.64 11.20
CA HIS A 69 13.88 -3.18 12.56
C HIS A 69 14.90 -4.24 12.84
N LYS A 70 15.13 -5.12 11.88
CA LYS A 70 16.13 -6.18 12.06
C LYS A 70 17.52 -5.60 12.20
N ASN A 71 17.84 -4.59 11.42
CA ASN A 71 19.16 -3.98 11.45
C ASN A 71 19.37 -3.16 12.72
N SER A 72 18.32 -2.73 13.36
CA SER A 72 18.41 -1.93 14.58
C SER A 72 18.61 -2.78 15.83
N ARG A 73 18.37 -4.04 15.71
CA ARG A 73 18.54 -4.96 16.82
C ARG A 73 19.89 -5.63 16.77
#